data_4f50dd1c06bcf2e7ff4e381b9cfa18b6
#
_entry.id   4f50dd1c06bcf2e7ff4e381b9cfa18b6
#
_cell.length_a   1.000
_cell.length_b   1.000
_cell.length_c   1.000
_cell.angle_alpha   90.00
_cell.angle_beta   90.00
_cell.angle_gamma   90.00
#
_symmetry.space_group_name_H-M   'P 1'
#
loop_
_entity.id
_entity.type
_entity.pdbx_description
1 polymer ?
#
loop_
_entity_poly.entity_id
_entity_poly.type
_entity_poly.pdbx_seq_one_letter_code
_entity_poly.pdbx_strand_id
1 'polypeptide(L)'
;MSTKSIQGKLWSIAPPYWAQYFEPWFSPMYQVALKQLKLSDKDGLLDVGCGSGLFTHLASRTGAEVIGVDAAQGLLDLARLRNPQISFLQEDLETLPFKDNSFDIVTGFNSFQYAGSFANALKEAKRVLKPGGRFVMGIWDKPHMSDATDVLKAIGTLLPPPEPGTPGPFALSEDGRMEGEFAVNDLKLIFKTRVSCPFLYSSLTDGIKSFMGTGPAAAAMNYSSREIVEEAIGQALMPFHLVDDLYFLQNSFLVFIARKY
;
A
#
# COMPACT_ATOMS: atom_id res chain seq x y z
N MET A 1 2.54 -12.52 -15.64
CA MET A 1 3.89 -11.90 -15.69
C MET A 1 4.01 -10.96 -14.51
N SER A 2 5.20 -10.86 -13.91
CA SER A 2 5.45 -9.92 -12.81
C SER A 2 5.26 -8.47 -13.24
N THR A 3 4.73 -7.65 -12.35
CA THR A 3 4.56 -6.20 -12.54
C THR A 3 5.71 -5.38 -11.97
N LYS A 4 6.74 -5.99 -11.37
CA LYS A 4 7.89 -5.31 -10.70
C LYS A 4 8.45 -4.17 -11.53
N SER A 5 8.81 -4.41 -12.80
CA SER A 5 9.43 -3.38 -13.64
C SER A 5 8.49 -2.20 -13.92
N ILE A 6 7.21 -2.46 -14.13
CA ILE A 6 6.21 -1.43 -14.42
C ILE A 6 5.92 -0.62 -13.15
N GLN A 7 5.55 -1.31 -12.08
CA GLN A 7 5.23 -0.66 -10.80
C GLN A 7 6.44 0.09 -10.24
N GLY A 8 7.63 -0.51 -10.29
CA GLY A 8 8.85 0.13 -9.85
C GLY A 8 9.14 1.46 -10.55
N LYS A 9 8.91 1.55 -11.86
CA LYS A 9 9.05 2.81 -12.62
C LYS A 9 7.98 3.83 -12.21
N LEU A 10 6.71 3.42 -12.16
CA LEU A 10 5.59 4.32 -11.87
C LEU A 10 5.71 4.96 -10.49
N TRP A 11 5.96 4.16 -9.46
CA TRP A 11 6.10 4.64 -8.08
C TRP A 11 7.41 5.36 -7.80
N SER A 12 8.38 5.33 -8.73
CA SER A 12 9.62 6.11 -8.66
C SER A 12 9.53 7.50 -9.31
N ILE A 13 8.38 7.91 -9.85
CA ILE A 13 8.26 9.20 -10.56
C ILE A 13 8.22 10.38 -9.60
N ALA A 14 7.46 10.29 -8.51
CA ALA A 14 7.31 11.38 -7.55
C ALA A 14 7.38 10.91 -6.09
N PRO A 15 8.45 10.21 -5.67
CA PRO A 15 8.58 9.66 -4.32
C PRO A 15 8.42 10.68 -3.19
N PRO A 16 8.94 11.95 -3.30
CA PRO A 16 8.73 12.95 -2.26
C PRO A 16 7.25 13.31 -2.06
N TYR A 17 6.44 13.33 -3.11
CA TYR A 17 5.00 13.61 -3.01
C TYR A 17 4.28 12.49 -2.26
N TRP A 18 4.57 11.23 -2.60
CA TRP A 18 4.08 10.08 -1.85
C TRP A 18 4.44 10.20 -0.37
N ALA A 19 5.72 10.34 -0.09
CA ALA A 19 6.28 10.32 1.26
C ALA A 19 5.80 11.46 2.16
N GLN A 20 5.50 12.63 1.58
CA GLN A 20 5.12 13.82 2.33
C GLN A 20 3.61 14.01 2.42
N TYR A 21 2.87 13.71 1.34
CA TYR A 21 1.47 14.11 1.20
C TYR A 21 0.48 12.95 1.19
N PHE A 22 0.91 11.71 0.89
CA PHE A 22 -0.01 10.56 0.78
C PHE A 22 0.21 9.51 1.87
N GLU A 23 1.42 8.98 2.00
CA GLU A 23 1.77 7.90 2.94
C GLU A 23 1.38 8.18 4.41
N PRO A 24 1.52 9.43 4.95
CA PRO A 24 1.19 9.72 6.34
C PRO A 24 -0.27 9.45 6.71
N TRP A 25 -1.20 9.52 5.77
CA TRP A 25 -2.62 9.28 6.00
C TRP A 25 -2.94 7.82 6.35
N PHE A 26 -2.03 6.89 6.09
CA PHE A 26 -2.17 5.49 6.48
C PHE A 26 -1.77 5.22 7.93
N SER A 27 -1.28 6.21 8.67
CA SER A 27 -0.84 6.04 10.06
C SER A 27 -1.89 5.39 10.96
N PRO A 28 -3.20 5.69 10.90
CA PRO A 28 -4.20 4.98 11.71
C PRO A 28 -4.23 3.47 11.44
N MET A 29 -4.12 3.07 10.16
CA MET A 29 -4.06 1.65 9.77
C MET A 29 -2.79 0.98 10.32
N TYR A 30 -1.65 1.64 10.24
CA TYR A 30 -0.38 1.16 10.79
C TYR A 30 -0.44 0.98 12.29
N GLN A 31 -1.04 1.94 13.03
CA GLN A 31 -1.21 1.84 14.48
C GLN A 31 -2.09 0.66 14.88
N VAL A 32 -3.17 0.40 14.16
CA VAL A 32 -4.03 -0.77 14.39
C VAL A 32 -3.23 -2.05 14.20
N ALA A 33 -2.46 -2.17 13.13
CA ALA A 33 -1.63 -3.34 12.86
C ALA A 33 -0.60 -3.56 13.98
N LEU A 34 0.16 -2.53 14.35
CA LEU A 34 1.18 -2.60 15.42
C LEU A 34 0.57 -3.01 16.76
N LYS A 35 -0.58 -2.43 17.13
CA LYS A 35 -1.30 -2.78 18.36
C LYS A 35 -1.68 -4.25 18.41
N GLN A 36 -2.10 -4.83 17.29
CA GLN A 36 -2.48 -6.24 17.21
C GLN A 36 -1.25 -7.17 17.16
N LEU A 37 -0.19 -6.73 16.52
CA LEU A 37 1.04 -7.52 16.38
C LEU A 37 1.79 -7.65 17.70
N LYS A 38 1.80 -6.61 18.54
CA LYS A 38 2.57 -6.58 19.81
C LYS A 38 4.02 -7.00 19.59
N LEU A 39 4.67 -6.36 18.63
CA LEU A 39 6.05 -6.66 18.23
C LEU A 39 7.04 -6.49 19.40
N SER A 40 8.11 -7.27 19.36
CA SER A 40 9.22 -7.24 20.32
C SER A 40 10.56 -7.41 19.59
N ASP A 41 11.65 -7.34 20.34
CA ASP A 41 13.03 -7.60 19.89
C ASP A 41 13.30 -9.05 19.45
N LYS A 42 12.34 -9.96 19.63
CA LYS A 42 12.40 -11.36 19.21
C LYS A 42 11.78 -11.60 17.83
N ASP A 43 11.09 -10.61 17.29
CA ASP A 43 10.33 -10.74 16.06
C ASP A 43 11.16 -10.28 14.85
N GLY A 44 11.24 -11.13 13.83
CA GLY A 44 11.72 -10.76 12.50
C GLY A 44 10.54 -10.40 11.60
N LEU A 45 10.51 -9.16 11.07
CA LEU A 45 9.44 -8.65 10.23
C LEU A 45 9.94 -8.30 8.83
N LEU A 46 9.22 -8.77 7.81
CA LEU A 46 9.39 -8.36 6.41
C LEU A 46 8.21 -7.47 6.00
N ASP A 47 8.50 -6.23 5.58
CA ASP A 47 7.52 -5.28 5.05
C ASP A 47 7.58 -5.28 3.52
N VAL A 48 6.55 -5.83 2.86
CA VAL A 48 6.49 -6.08 1.41
C VAL A 48 5.68 -4.98 0.72
N GLY A 49 6.35 -4.23 -0.15
CA GLY A 49 5.85 -2.96 -0.68
C GLY A 49 5.96 -1.86 0.37
N CYS A 50 7.16 -1.74 0.96
CA CYS A 50 7.42 -0.86 2.10
C CYS A 50 7.35 0.64 1.77
N GLY A 51 7.26 0.99 0.48
CA GLY A 51 7.21 2.37 0.02
C GLY A 51 8.39 3.20 0.51
N SER A 52 8.13 4.39 1.04
CA SER A 52 9.15 5.27 1.61
C SER A 52 9.48 4.95 3.10
N GLY A 53 9.06 3.77 3.58
CA GLY A 53 9.53 3.17 4.83
C GLY A 53 8.86 3.67 6.11
N LEU A 54 7.66 4.26 6.04
CA LEU A 54 6.99 4.78 7.25
C LEU A 54 6.55 3.66 8.18
N PHE A 55 5.86 2.62 7.67
CA PHE A 55 5.48 1.48 8.51
C PHE A 55 6.71 0.72 9.02
N THR A 56 7.70 0.50 8.14
CA THR A 56 8.98 -0.14 8.48
C THR A 56 9.67 0.60 9.64
N HIS A 57 9.69 1.94 9.60
CA HIS A 57 10.19 2.79 10.70
C HIS A 57 9.43 2.54 12.00
N LEU A 58 8.10 2.61 11.95
CA LEU A 58 7.26 2.45 13.13
C LEU A 58 7.42 1.04 13.75
N ALA A 59 7.53 0.01 12.92
CA ALA A 59 7.77 -1.36 13.38
C ALA A 59 9.15 -1.51 14.04
N SER A 60 10.20 -0.94 13.48
CA SER A 60 11.57 -1.02 14.06
C SER A 60 11.66 -0.36 15.43
N ARG A 61 10.83 0.65 15.71
CA ARG A 61 10.78 1.32 17.01
C ARG A 61 10.30 0.43 18.15
N THR A 62 9.73 -0.72 17.86
CA THR A 62 9.34 -1.72 18.87
C THR A 62 10.49 -2.63 19.30
N GLY A 63 11.64 -2.53 18.65
CA GLY A 63 12.80 -3.39 18.84
C GLY A 63 12.87 -4.56 17.84
N ALA A 64 11.83 -4.82 17.05
CA ALA A 64 11.81 -5.88 16.06
C ALA A 64 12.90 -5.69 14.99
N GLU A 65 13.46 -6.80 14.50
CA GLU A 65 14.34 -6.80 13.34
C GLU A 65 13.50 -6.67 12.08
N VAL A 66 13.63 -5.56 11.35
CA VAL A 66 12.77 -5.23 10.21
C VAL A 66 13.57 -5.12 8.93
N ILE A 67 13.05 -5.74 7.87
CA ILE A 67 13.54 -5.58 6.49
C ILE A 67 12.38 -5.06 5.64
N GLY A 68 12.64 -4.03 4.80
CA GLY A 68 11.69 -3.53 3.81
C GLY A 68 12.05 -3.98 2.40
N VAL A 69 11.05 -4.37 1.60
CA VAL A 69 11.23 -4.63 0.17
C VAL A 69 10.21 -3.83 -0.64
N ASP A 70 10.63 -3.28 -1.77
CA ASP A 70 9.75 -2.57 -2.71
C ASP A 70 10.30 -2.72 -4.14
N ALA A 71 9.44 -2.56 -5.14
CA ALA A 71 9.85 -2.53 -6.54
C ALA A 71 10.42 -1.17 -6.96
N ALA A 72 10.02 -0.08 -6.28
CA ALA A 72 10.31 1.31 -6.63
C ALA A 72 11.61 1.80 -6.00
N GLN A 73 12.68 1.87 -6.79
CA GLN A 73 13.98 2.36 -6.32
C GLN A 73 13.90 3.76 -5.71
N GLY A 74 13.13 4.67 -6.33
CA GLY A 74 12.99 6.04 -5.82
C GLY A 74 12.33 6.12 -4.44
N LEU A 75 11.39 5.23 -4.12
CA LEU A 75 10.81 5.12 -2.77
C LEU A 75 11.83 4.53 -1.78
N LEU A 76 12.57 3.50 -2.18
CA LEU A 76 13.61 2.89 -1.35
C LEU A 76 14.74 3.85 -1.00
N ASP A 77 15.10 4.77 -1.90
CA ASP A 77 16.12 5.78 -1.62
C ASP A 77 15.66 6.71 -0.50
N LEU A 78 14.38 7.11 -0.48
CA LEU A 78 13.81 7.85 0.64
C LEU A 78 13.70 7.01 1.91
N ALA A 79 13.34 5.74 1.80
CA ALA A 79 13.26 4.83 2.94
C ALA A 79 14.62 4.70 3.63
N ARG A 80 15.71 4.52 2.87
CA ARG A 80 17.08 4.46 3.37
C ARG A 80 17.53 5.76 4.02
N LEU A 81 17.18 6.90 3.40
CA LEU A 81 17.50 8.22 3.96
C LEU A 81 16.81 8.46 5.31
N ARG A 82 15.56 8.05 5.44
CA ARG A 82 14.78 8.16 6.69
C ARG A 82 15.23 7.18 7.78
N ASN A 83 15.68 5.99 7.37
CA ASN A 83 15.95 4.85 8.25
C ASN A 83 17.29 4.19 7.91
N PRO A 84 18.44 4.86 8.11
CA PRO A 84 19.75 4.35 7.67
C PRO A 84 20.18 3.05 8.35
N GLN A 85 19.53 2.67 9.47
CA GLN A 85 19.81 1.44 10.21
C GLN A 85 18.98 0.24 9.74
N ILE A 86 18.00 0.45 8.83
CA ILE A 86 17.12 -0.61 8.33
C ILE A 86 17.58 -1.06 6.94
N SER A 87 17.54 -2.36 6.68
CA SER A 87 17.83 -2.92 5.35
C SER A 87 16.63 -2.77 4.42
N PHE A 88 16.86 -2.18 3.25
CA PHE A 88 15.87 -2.02 2.19
C PHE A 88 16.38 -2.62 0.88
N LEU A 89 15.60 -3.51 0.26
CA LEU A 89 15.96 -4.23 -0.96
C LEU A 89 14.96 -3.95 -2.08
N GLN A 90 15.45 -3.83 -3.33
CA GLN A 90 14.60 -3.68 -4.50
C GLN A 90 14.20 -5.05 -5.03
N GLU A 91 13.01 -5.52 -4.64
CA GLU A 91 12.58 -6.89 -4.93
C GLU A 91 11.16 -6.95 -5.50
N ASP A 92 10.84 -8.15 -6.01
CA ASP A 92 9.50 -8.50 -6.49
C ASP A 92 8.72 -9.20 -5.38
N LEU A 93 7.53 -8.71 -5.09
CA LEU A 93 6.66 -9.33 -4.09
C LEU A 93 6.15 -10.73 -4.50
N GLU A 94 6.27 -11.10 -5.80
CA GLU A 94 5.95 -12.43 -6.30
C GLU A 94 7.14 -13.39 -6.26
N THR A 95 8.36 -12.89 -5.95
CA THR A 95 9.59 -13.70 -5.87
C THR A 95 10.54 -13.07 -4.87
N LEU A 96 10.40 -13.42 -3.61
CA LEU A 96 11.18 -12.87 -2.51
C LEU A 96 12.52 -13.59 -2.34
N PRO A 97 13.66 -12.88 -2.18
CA PRO A 97 15.01 -13.49 -2.14
C PRO A 97 15.35 -14.06 -0.76
N PHE A 98 14.36 -14.54 -0.02
CA PHE A 98 14.53 -15.07 1.32
C PHE A 98 14.24 -16.58 1.34
N LYS A 99 14.87 -17.28 2.30
CA LYS A 99 14.59 -18.70 2.54
C LYS A 99 13.18 -18.90 3.09
N ASP A 100 12.67 -20.12 2.93
CA ASP A 100 11.43 -20.53 3.57
C ASP A 100 11.53 -20.35 5.10
N ASN A 101 10.41 -19.96 5.72
CA ASN A 101 10.30 -19.86 7.17
C ASN A 101 11.34 -18.91 7.83
N SER A 102 11.59 -17.75 7.22
CA SER A 102 12.57 -16.77 7.69
C SER A 102 11.99 -15.73 8.65
N PHE A 103 10.72 -15.39 8.53
CA PHE A 103 10.11 -14.26 9.25
C PHE A 103 8.97 -14.69 10.17
N ASP A 104 8.87 -14.04 11.32
CA ASP A 104 7.74 -14.18 12.24
C ASP A 104 6.51 -13.42 11.73
N ILE A 105 6.74 -12.29 11.07
CA ILE A 105 5.71 -11.43 10.50
C ILE A 105 6.06 -11.04 9.07
N VAL A 106 5.06 -11.07 8.18
CA VAL A 106 5.11 -10.44 6.85
C VAL A 106 3.97 -9.45 6.77
N THR A 107 4.26 -8.21 6.36
CA THR A 107 3.26 -7.15 6.20
C THR A 107 3.20 -6.70 4.74
N GLY A 108 2.03 -6.16 4.35
CA GLY A 108 1.86 -5.47 3.08
C GLY A 108 0.70 -4.50 3.16
N PHE A 109 1.00 -3.21 3.02
CA PHE A 109 -0.01 -2.15 3.07
C PHE A 109 -0.13 -1.50 1.69
N ASN A 110 -1.31 -1.61 1.08
CA ASN A 110 -1.59 -1.09 -0.27
C ASN A 110 -0.54 -1.52 -1.33
N SER A 111 -0.02 -2.72 -1.23
CA SER A 111 1.03 -3.24 -2.12
C SER A 111 0.58 -4.47 -2.94
N PHE A 112 -0.03 -5.45 -2.30
CA PHE A 112 -0.37 -6.73 -2.93
C PHE A 112 -1.38 -6.63 -4.07
N GLN A 113 -2.24 -5.62 -4.09
CA GLN A 113 -3.17 -5.36 -5.20
C GLN A 113 -2.47 -4.97 -6.52
N TYR A 114 -1.19 -4.60 -6.46
CA TYR A 114 -0.38 -4.26 -7.63
C TYR A 114 0.44 -5.43 -8.17
N ALA A 115 0.35 -6.60 -7.53
CA ALA A 115 0.94 -7.83 -8.04
C ALA A 115 0.39 -8.21 -9.41
N GLY A 116 1.21 -8.75 -10.30
CA GLY A 116 0.75 -9.37 -11.53
C GLY A 116 -0.10 -10.63 -11.27
N SER A 117 0.19 -11.30 -10.15
CA SER A 117 -0.62 -12.39 -9.59
C SER A 117 -0.69 -12.27 -8.08
N PHE A 118 -1.84 -11.87 -7.56
CA PHE A 118 -2.09 -11.82 -6.11
C PHE A 118 -1.84 -13.20 -5.45
N ALA A 119 -2.27 -14.29 -6.10
CA ALA A 119 -2.08 -15.64 -5.59
C ALA A 119 -0.59 -16.02 -5.45
N ASN A 120 0.27 -15.61 -6.40
CA ASN A 120 1.71 -15.85 -6.30
C ASN A 120 2.32 -15.02 -5.17
N ALA A 121 1.95 -13.74 -5.07
CA ALA A 121 2.42 -12.86 -4.01
C ALA A 121 2.04 -13.38 -2.61
N LEU A 122 0.81 -13.87 -2.45
CA LEU A 122 0.37 -14.45 -1.18
C LEU A 122 1.10 -15.76 -0.86
N LYS A 123 1.37 -16.61 -1.86
CA LYS A 123 2.18 -17.82 -1.70
C LYS A 123 3.61 -17.50 -1.26
N GLU A 124 4.24 -16.48 -1.86
CA GLU A 124 5.58 -16.04 -1.47
C GLU A 124 5.60 -15.47 -0.05
N ALA A 125 4.64 -14.62 0.31
CA ALA A 125 4.49 -14.15 1.68
C ALA A 125 4.35 -15.31 2.67
N LYS A 126 3.50 -16.31 2.35
CA LYS A 126 3.35 -17.52 3.17
C LYS A 126 4.64 -18.35 3.22
N ARG A 127 5.36 -18.50 2.09
CA ARG A 127 6.58 -19.29 2.03
C ARG A 127 7.63 -18.78 3.00
N VAL A 128 7.86 -17.46 3.01
CA VAL A 128 8.88 -16.83 3.88
C VAL A 128 8.44 -16.71 5.34
N LEU A 129 7.16 -16.84 5.65
CA LEU A 129 6.65 -16.90 7.03
C LEU A 129 7.03 -18.22 7.70
N LYS A 130 7.46 -18.15 8.96
CA LYS A 130 7.63 -19.31 9.84
C LYS A 130 6.27 -19.98 10.15
N PRO A 131 6.24 -21.28 10.50
CA PRO A 131 5.06 -21.89 11.09
C PRO A 131 4.60 -21.08 12.31
N GLY A 132 3.30 -20.79 12.42
CA GLY A 132 2.74 -19.92 13.45
C GLY A 132 2.92 -18.42 13.20
N GLY A 133 3.70 -18.03 12.18
CA GLY A 133 3.91 -16.63 11.78
C GLY A 133 2.64 -15.96 11.27
N ARG A 134 2.64 -14.64 11.24
CA ARG A 134 1.46 -13.82 10.92
C ARG A 134 1.68 -13.01 9.64
N PHE A 135 0.71 -13.11 8.72
CA PHE A 135 0.59 -12.23 7.55
C PHE A 135 -0.37 -11.09 7.89
N VAL A 136 0.04 -9.86 7.65
CA VAL A 136 -0.78 -8.66 7.86
C VAL A 136 -0.97 -7.96 6.52
N MET A 137 -2.20 -7.69 6.18
CA MET A 137 -2.53 -6.98 4.94
C MET A 137 -3.44 -5.80 5.24
N GLY A 138 -3.08 -4.63 4.72
CA GLY A 138 -3.91 -3.43 4.72
C GLY A 138 -4.26 -3.06 3.29
N ILE A 139 -5.55 -2.87 2.99
CA ILE A 139 -6.06 -2.50 1.66
C ILE A 139 -7.16 -1.45 1.76
N TRP A 140 -7.43 -0.77 0.66
CA TRP A 140 -8.65 0.03 0.52
C TRP A 140 -9.89 -0.79 0.86
N ASP A 141 -10.85 -0.18 1.54
CA ASP A 141 -12.20 -0.73 1.68
C ASP A 141 -12.97 -0.59 0.36
N LYS A 142 -14.24 -0.96 0.33
CA LYS A 142 -15.10 -0.86 -0.86
C LYS A 142 -15.11 0.57 -1.40
N PRO A 143 -15.26 0.76 -2.72
CA PRO A 143 -15.18 2.08 -3.36
C PRO A 143 -16.05 3.16 -2.71
N HIS A 144 -17.28 2.81 -2.31
CA HIS A 144 -18.24 3.74 -1.70
C HIS A 144 -17.92 4.09 -0.23
N MET A 145 -16.90 3.50 0.35
CA MET A 145 -16.42 3.75 1.71
C MET A 145 -15.23 4.72 1.74
N SER A 146 -14.87 5.30 0.59
CA SER A 146 -13.69 6.17 0.50
C SER A 146 -13.89 7.25 -0.55
N ASP A 147 -13.85 8.50 -0.11
CA ASP A 147 -14.00 9.68 -0.98
C ASP A 147 -12.86 9.78 -2.01
N ALA A 148 -11.65 9.34 -1.63
CA ALA A 148 -10.51 9.25 -2.55
C ALA A 148 -10.78 8.40 -3.80
N THR A 149 -11.81 7.55 -3.78
CA THR A 149 -12.23 6.77 -4.95
C THR A 149 -12.62 7.67 -6.12
N ASP A 150 -13.23 8.80 -5.87
CA ASP A 150 -13.65 9.73 -6.94
C ASP A 150 -12.44 10.37 -7.61
N VAL A 151 -11.42 10.72 -6.84
CA VAL A 151 -10.14 11.19 -7.39
C VAL A 151 -9.42 10.09 -8.18
N LEU A 152 -9.38 8.86 -7.65
CA LEU A 152 -8.79 7.71 -8.36
C LEU A 152 -9.56 7.37 -9.64
N LYS A 153 -10.88 7.53 -9.67
CA LYS A 153 -11.70 7.39 -10.88
C LYS A 153 -11.36 8.47 -11.91
N ALA A 154 -11.24 9.73 -11.48
CA ALA A 154 -10.85 10.83 -12.38
C ALA A 154 -9.49 10.55 -13.04
N ILE A 155 -8.49 10.11 -12.27
CA ILE A 155 -7.21 9.66 -12.82
C ILE A 155 -7.41 8.48 -13.79
N GLY A 156 -8.25 7.53 -13.43
CA GLY A 156 -8.55 6.33 -14.22
C GLY A 156 -9.14 6.65 -15.61
N THR A 157 -9.90 7.75 -15.75
CA THR A 157 -10.45 8.16 -17.07
C THR A 157 -9.38 8.59 -18.05
N LEU A 158 -8.20 8.92 -17.58
CA LEU A 158 -7.04 9.31 -18.42
C LEU A 158 -6.18 8.11 -18.84
N LEU A 159 -6.52 6.92 -18.37
CA LEU A 159 -5.86 5.67 -18.75
C LEU A 159 -6.62 4.98 -19.89
N PRO A 160 -5.94 4.17 -20.72
CA PRO A 160 -6.65 3.29 -21.64
C PRO A 160 -7.54 2.32 -20.85
N PRO A 161 -8.65 1.87 -21.44
CA PRO A 161 -9.49 0.85 -20.83
C PRO A 161 -8.66 -0.37 -20.42
N PRO A 162 -8.87 -0.92 -19.21
CA PRO A 162 -8.18 -2.13 -18.80
C PRO A 162 -8.56 -3.31 -19.70
N GLU A 163 -7.66 -4.28 -19.85
CA GLU A 163 -7.98 -5.51 -20.54
C GLU A 163 -9.16 -6.23 -19.86
N PRO A 164 -10.06 -6.86 -20.63
CA PRO A 164 -11.19 -7.62 -20.06
C PRO A 164 -10.70 -8.63 -19.01
N GLY A 165 -11.33 -8.61 -17.83
CA GLY A 165 -10.98 -9.51 -16.72
C GLY A 165 -9.84 -9.02 -15.82
N THR A 166 -9.26 -7.85 -16.08
CA THR A 166 -8.29 -7.24 -15.14
C THR A 166 -9.01 -6.84 -13.85
N PRO A 167 -8.57 -7.33 -12.68
CA PRO A 167 -9.16 -6.92 -11.40
C PRO A 167 -8.96 -5.43 -11.17
N GLY A 168 -10.01 -4.73 -10.75
CA GLY A 168 -9.92 -3.34 -10.35
C GLY A 168 -9.15 -3.17 -9.03
N PRO A 169 -8.74 -1.92 -8.70
CA PRO A 169 -7.92 -1.64 -7.51
C PRO A 169 -8.60 -2.01 -6.18
N PHE A 170 -9.92 -2.21 -6.20
CA PHE A 170 -10.73 -2.57 -5.04
C PHE A 170 -11.20 -4.04 -5.05
N ALA A 171 -10.77 -4.86 -6.01
CA ALA A 171 -11.23 -6.26 -6.14
C ALA A 171 -10.95 -7.11 -4.88
N LEU A 172 -9.91 -6.81 -4.13
CA LEU A 172 -9.58 -7.52 -2.90
C LEU A 172 -10.47 -7.12 -1.72
N SER A 173 -11.24 -6.03 -1.81
CA SER A 173 -12.15 -5.58 -0.75
C SER A 173 -13.58 -6.12 -0.88
N GLU A 174 -13.85 -6.93 -1.89
CA GLU A 174 -15.11 -7.63 -2.03
C GLU A 174 -15.35 -8.58 -0.85
N ASP A 175 -16.62 -8.72 -0.45
CA ASP A 175 -16.99 -9.54 0.71
C ASP A 175 -16.58 -11.01 0.50
N GLY A 176 -15.89 -11.54 1.49
CA GLY A 176 -15.42 -12.95 1.46
C GLY A 176 -14.19 -13.19 0.57
N ARG A 177 -13.76 -12.21 -0.23
CA ARG A 177 -12.62 -12.39 -1.15
C ARG A 177 -11.35 -12.76 -0.41
N MET A 178 -10.95 -11.96 0.58
CA MET A 178 -9.71 -12.22 1.32
C MET A 178 -9.81 -13.44 2.22
N GLU A 179 -10.97 -13.70 2.80
CA GLU A 179 -11.24 -14.92 3.56
C GLU A 179 -11.05 -16.17 2.70
N GLY A 180 -11.54 -16.15 1.46
CA GLY A 180 -11.36 -17.23 0.48
C GLY A 180 -9.88 -17.40 0.11
N GLU A 181 -9.18 -16.30 -0.20
CA GLU A 181 -7.76 -16.34 -0.55
C GLU A 181 -6.89 -16.90 0.59
N PHE A 182 -7.20 -16.53 1.83
CA PHE A 182 -6.48 -17.09 2.98
C PHE A 182 -6.77 -18.58 3.16
N ALA A 183 -8.03 -18.99 3.02
CA ALA A 183 -8.42 -20.40 3.18
C ALA A 183 -7.73 -21.31 2.16
N VAL A 184 -7.71 -20.93 0.87
CA VAL A 184 -7.07 -21.75 -0.19
C VAL A 184 -5.53 -21.77 -0.08
N ASN A 185 -4.94 -20.85 0.69
CA ASN A 185 -3.51 -20.80 0.95
C ASN A 185 -3.13 -21.30 2.36
N ASP A 186 -4.00 -22.02 3.08
CA ASP A 186 -3.79 -22.53 4.46
C ASP A 186 -3.31 -21.41 5.42
N LEU A 187 -3.89 -20.25 5.29
CA LEU A 187 -3.74 -19.13 6.22
C LEU A 187 -5.04 -18.97 6.99
N LYS A 188 -4.99 -19.00 8.32
CA LYS A 188 -6.17 -18.78 9.15
C LYS A 188 -6.35 -17.32 9.45
N LEU A 189 -7.44 -16.71 9.01
CA LEU A 189 -7.81 -15.38 9.43
C LEU A 189 -8.04 -15.37 10.95
N ILE A 190 -7.32 -14.50 11.67
CA ILE A 190 -7.41 -14.36 13.13
C ILE A 190 -7.88 -12.96 13.55
N PHE A 191 -7.82 -11.98 12.65
CA PHE A 191 -8.30 -10.63 12.90
C PHE A 191 -8.69 -9.95 11.59
N LYS A 192 -9.80 -9.22 11.61
CA LYS A 192 -10.26 -8.33 10.54
C LYS A 192 -10.90 -7.11 11.16
N THR A 193 -10.57 -5.94 10.66
CA THR A 193 -11.24 -4.71 11.08
C THR A 193 -11.23 -3.66 9.97
N ARG A 194 -12.19 -2.74 10.06
CA ARG A 194 -12.22 -1.50 9.27
C ARG A 194 -11.53 -0.40 10.06
N VAL A 195 -10.75 0.42 9.35
CA VAL A 195 -10.02 1.54 9.94
C VAL A 195 -10.31 2.80 9.15
N SER A 196 -10.74 3.85 9.85
CA SER A 196 -10.88 5.19 9.26
C SER A 196 -9.49 5.82 9.12
N CYS A 197 -9.17 6.24 7.90
CA CYS A 197 -7.94 6.96 7.58
C CYS A 197 -8.34 8.23 6.78
N PRO A 198 -8.85 9.27 7.42
CA PRO A 198 -9.23 10.50 6.74
C PRO A 198 -8.00 11.22 6.20
N PHE A 199 -8.13 11.80 5.00
CA PHE A 199 -7.10 12.68 4.43
C PHE A 199 -7.52 14.12 4.67
N LEU A 200 -6.61 14.92 5.18
CA LEU A 200 -6.81 16.35 5.43
C LEU A 200 -5.68 17.13 4.77
N TYR A 201 -6.01 17.90 3.76
CA TYR A 201 -5.05 18.75 3.05
C TYR A 201 -5.24 20.19 3.43
N SER A 202 -4.13 20.91 3.65
CA SER A 202 -4.11 22.32 3.99
C SER A 202 -4.29 23.25 2.78
N SER A 203 -4.27 22.66 1.58
CA SER A 203 -4.55 23.38 0.33
C SER A 203 -4.91 22.41 -0.79
N LEU A 204 -5.56 22.94 -1.85
CA LEU A 204 -5.78 22.17 -3.08
C LEU A 204 -4.47 21.65 -3.67
N THR A 205 -3.43 22.47 -3.61
CA THR A 205 -2.08 22.09 -4.10
C THR A 205 -1.52 20.87 -3.37
N ASP A 206 -1.69 20.78 -2.05
CA ASP A 206 -1.21 19.63 -1.27
C ASP A 206 -2.03 18.38 -1.60
N GLY A 207 -3.35 18.52 -1.78
CA GLY A 207 -4.20 17.44 -2.27
C GLY A 207 -3.78 16.94 -3.65
N ILE A 208 -3.52 17.84 -4.60
CA ILE A 208 -3.03 17.48 -5.93
C ILE A 208 -1.69 16.75 -5.82
N LYS A 209 -0.71 17.30 -5.10
CA LYS A 209 0.61 16.66 -4.91
C LYS A 209 0.48 15.27 -4.30
N SER A 210 -0.45 15.08 -3.36
CA SER A 210 -0.71 13.81 -2.73
C SER A 210 -1.02 12.72 -3.77
N PHE A 211 -2.02 12.94 -4.60
CA PHE A 211 -2.41 11.99 -5.64
C PHE A 211 -1.38 11.88 -6.78
N MET A 212 -0.70 12.98 -7.13
CA MET A 212 0.41 12.96 -8.09
C MET A 212 1.60 12.10 -7.63
N GLY A 213 1.71 11.81 -6.34
CA GLY A 213 2.69 10.89 -5.76
C GLY A 213 2.38 9.41 -6.00
N THR A 214 1.26 9.07 -6.64
CA THR A 214 0.78 7.70 -6.79
C THR A 214 1.16 7.08 -8.14
N GLY A 215 1.29 5.75 -8.17
CA GLY A 215 1.51 4.99 -9.40
C GLY A 215 0.43 5.19 -10.47
N PRO A 216 -0.88 5.22 -10.12
CA PRO A 216 -1.95 5.55 -11.07
C PRO A 216 -1.79 6.91 -11.75
N ALA A 217 -1.45 7.97 -11.01
CA ALA A 217 -1.20 9.30 -11.61
C ALA A 217 0.03 9.27 -12.53
N ALA A 218 1.09 8.60 -12.10
CA ALA A 218 2.27 8.37 -12.93
C ALA A 218 1.93 7.63 -14.24
N ALA A 219 1.06 6.62 -14.16
CA ALA A 219 0.59 5.90 -15.34
C ALA A 219 -0.22 6.82 -16.27
N ALA A 220 -1.12 7.65 -15.72
CA ALA A 220 -1.94 8.58 -16.49
C ALA A 220 -1.07 9.62 -17.25
N MET A 221 0.04 10.07 -16.66
CA MET A 221 1.00 10.96 -17.35
C MET A 221 1.69 10.33 -18.57
N ASN A 222 1.68 9.00 -18.73
CA ASN A 222 2.18 8.36 -19.95
C ASN A 222 1.21 8.47 -21.13
N TYR A 223 -0.06 8.77 -20.89
CA TYR A 223 -1.13 8.88 -21.91
C TYR A 223 -1.68 10.30 -22.03
N SER A 224 -1.28 11.18 -21.11
CA SER A 224 -1.73 12.56 -21.03
C SER A 224 -0.59 13.45 -20.56
N SER A 225 -0.80 14.77 -20.43
CA SER A 225 0.19 15.65 -19.84
C SER A 225 0.05 15.71 -18.32
N ARG A 226 1.10 16.18 -17.66
CA ARG A 226 1.10 16.44 -16.23
C ARG A 226 -0.01 17.40 -15.83
N GLU A 227 -0.19 18.46 -16.58
CA GLU A 227 -1.18 19.52 -16.35
C GLU A 227 -2.60 18.97 -16.40
N ILE A 228 -2.90 18.09 -17.36
CA ILE A 228 -4.22 17.44 -17.47
C ILE A 228 -4.48 16.53 -16.28
N VAL A 229 -3.48 15.77 -15.80
CA VAL A 229 -3.63 14.91 -14.63
C VAL A 229 -3.84 15.76 -13.37
N GLU A 230 -3.06 16.84 -13.18
CA GLU A 230 -3.20 17.78 -12.06
C GLU A 230 -4.58 18.46 -12.08
N GLU A 231 -5.07 18.86 -13.24
CA GLU A 231 -6.40 19.44 -13.40
C GLU A 231 -7.51 18.45 -13.05
N ALA A 232 -7.44 17.23 -13.55
CA ALA A 232 -8.43 16.19 -13.25
C ALA A 232 -8.49 15.87 -11.74
N ILE A 233 -7.33 15.77 -11.08
CA ILE A 233 -7.25 15.60 -9.63
C ILE A 233 -7.83 16.81 -8.91
N GLY A 234 -7.47 18.03 -9.33
CA GLY A 234 -7.95 19.26 -8.72
C GLY A 234 -9.48 19.38 -8.78
N GLN A 235 -10.07 19.12 -9.95
CA GLN A 235 -11.53 19.13 -10.13
C GLN A 235 -12.22 18.05 -9.28
N ALA A 236 -11.64 16.85 -9.19
CA ALA A 236 -12.20 15.77 -8.37
C ALA A 236 -12.09 16.03 -6.86
N LEU A 237 -11.17 16.90 -6.42
CA LEU A 237 -11.03 17.31 -5.03
C LEU A 237 -12.01 18.42 -4.63
N MET A 238 -12.54 19.21 -5.56
CA MET A 238 -13.41 20.35 -5.25
C MET A 238 -14.63 20.02 -4.37
N PRO A 239 -15.34 18.88 -4.53
CA PRO A 239 -16.47 18.53 -3.67
C PRO A 239 -16.09 18.32 -2.19
N PHE A 240 -14.80 18.09 -1.90
CA PHE A 240 -14.30 17.80 -0.55
C PHE A 240 -13.69 19.03 0.13
N HIS A 241 -13.84 20.21 -0.47
CA HIS A 241 -13.50 21.50 0.14
C HIS A 241 -14.39 21.77 1.37
N LEU A 242 -13.78 22.15 2.48
CA LEU A 242 -14.48 22.52 3.72
C LEU A 242 -14.61 24.05 3.83
N VAL A 243 -13.71 24.64 4.59
CA VAL A 243 -13.60 26.07 4.85
C VAL A 243 -12.17 26.53 4.59
N ASP A 244 -11.99 27.77 4.27
CA ASP A 244 -10.70 28.34 3.88
C ASP A 244 -10.09 27.53 2.73
N ASP A 245 -8.89 26.99 2.87
CA ASP A 245 -8.22 26.15 1.87
C ASP A 245 -8.20 24.65 2.26
N LEU A 246 -8.98 24.24 3.27
CA LEU A 246 -8.97 22.87 3.77
C LEU A 246 -9.78 21.92 2.88
N TYR A 247 -9.24 20.74 2.64
CA TYR A 247 -9.89 19.64 1.91
C TYR A 247 -9.90 18.40 2.78
N PHE A 248 -11.06 17.79 2.98
CA PHE A 248 -11.22 16.61 3.82
C PHE A 248 -11.88 15.48 3.04
N LEU A 249 -11.22 14.33 3.01
CA LEU A 249 -11.72 13.10 2.39
C LEU A 249 -11.84 12.03 3.47
N GLN A 250 -13.05 11.54 3.69
CA GLN A 250 -13.30 10.40 4.55
C GLN A 250 -12.91 9.12 3.81
N ASN A 251 -11.95 8.37 4.34
CA ASN A 251 -11.49 7.13 3.73
C ASN A 251 -11.48 5.98 4.72
N SER A 252 -11.71 4.79 4.21
CA SER A 252 -11.76 3.54 4.98
C SER A 252 -10.84 2.50 4.38
N PHE A 253 -10.19 1.75 5.28
CA PHE A 253 -9.29 0.64 4.94
C PHE A 253 -9.68 -0.60 5.70
N LEU A 254 -9.37 -1.76 5.13
CA LEU A 254 -9.50 -3.05 5.80
C LEU A 254 -8.10 -3.53 6.22
N VAL A 255 -8.01 -3.98 7.46
CA VAL A 255 -6.81 -4.64 7.99
C VAL A 255 -7.17 -6.09 8.30
N PHE A 256 -6.38 -7.00 7.75
CA PHE A 256 -6.47 -8.43 7.96
C PHE A 256 -5.21 -8.94 8.63
N ILE A 257 -5.35 -9.87 9.56
CA ILE A 257 -4.23 -10.65 10.08
C ILE A 257 -4.58 -12.12 9.93
N ALA A 258 -3.72 -12.86 9.25
CA ALA A 258 -3.85 -14.29 9.09
C ALA A 258 -2.60 -14.99 9.66
N ARG A 259 -2.78 -16.22 10.18
CA ARG A 259 -1.70 -17.04 10.75
C ARG A 259 -1.40 -18.22 9.83
N LYS A 260 -0.11 -18.49 9.59
CA LYS A 260 0.37 -19.70 8.93
C LYS A 260 0.33 -20.87 9.92
N TYR A 261 -0.22 -22.00 9.48
CA TYR A 261 -0.16 -23.27 10.22
C TYR A 261 1.14 -24.01 9.98
#